data_8ae763b8f9a81c473c47270c83b62f90
#
_entry.id   8ae763b8f9a81c473c47270c83b62f90
#
_cell.length_a   1.000
_cell.length_b   1.000
_cell.length_c   1.000
_cell.angle_alpha   90.00
_cell.angle_beta   90.00
_cell.angle_gamma   90.00
#
_symmetry.space_group_name_H-M   'P 1'
#
loop_
_entity.id
_entity.type
_entity.pdbx_description
1 polymer ?
#
loop_
_entity_poly.entity_id
_entity_poly.type
_entity_poly.pdbx_seq_one_letter_code
_entity_poly.pdbx_strand_id
1 'polypeptide(L)'
;MASRESARLLEQIGPSDLGLPERLDGLRRDEGWQEEDVCTTPGFRATLFLMPAGGTMPIHDHPGMDVLLKVLWGRVRIRSYDWVDGRPGLARATADRIVTPAHGPQRLGPRTDNLHRLDAEEDSAFLDVLAPDYSEEDGRPCVYYAEEEVVGHEQGPCIRLRPTQA
;
A
#
# COMPACT_ATOMS: atom_id res chain seq x y z
N MET A 1 -5.77 15.75 2.82
CA MET A 1 -6.22 14.90 3.92
C MET A 1 -7.39 14.06 3.45
N ALA A 2 -7.20 12.73 3.37
CA ALA A 2 -8.29 11.83 2.99
C ALA A 2 -9.41 11.94 4.05
N SER A 3 -10.56 12.45 3.65
CA SER A 3 -11.66 12.75 4.55
C SER A 3 -12.45 11.48 4.92
N ARG A 4 -13.27 11.56 5.97
CA ARG A 4 -14.24 10.49 6.28
C ARG A 4 -15.20 10.24 5.10
N GLU A 5 -15.47 11.27 4.33
CA GLU A 5 -16.31 11.20 3.13
C GLU A 5 -15.61 10.40 2.02
N SER A 6 -14.31 10.63 1.78
CA SER A 6 -13.53 9.84 0.81
C SER A 6 -13.54 8.35 1.15
N ALA A 7 -13.38 8.00 2.44
CA ALA A 7 -13.47 6.61 2.88
C ALA A 7 -14.87 6.01 2.65
N ARG A 8 -15.94 6.77 2.93
CA ARG A 8 -17.32 6.32 2.68
C ARG A 8 -17.61 6.12 1.19
N LEU A 9 -17.08 6.99 0.33
CA LEU A 9 -17.21 6.83 -1.12
C LEU A 9 -16.46 5.59 -1.60
N LEU A 10 -15.27 5.37 -1.08
CA LEU A 10 -14.48 4.17 -1.40
C LEU A 10 -15.17 2.88 -0.90
N GLU A 11 -15.87 2.92 0.24
CA GLU A 11 -16.68 1.79 0.72
C GLU A 11 -17.74 1.33 -0.28
N GLN A 12 -18.29 2.25 -1.09
CA GLN A 12 -19.33 1.93 -2.06
C GLN A 12 -18.80 1.25 -3.33
N ILE A 13 -17.50 1.38 -3.60
CA ILE A 13 -16.89 0.73 -4.77
C ILE A 13 -16.77 -0.77 -4.50
N GLY A 14 -17.42 -1.56 -5.34
CA GLY A 14 -17.39 -3.02 -5.30
C GLY A 14 -16.56 -3.64 -6.43
N PRO A 15 -16.36 -4.96 -6.39
CA PRO A 15 -15.60 -5.68 -7.43
C PRO A 15 -16.12 -5.46 -8.84
N SER A 16 -17.44 -5.49 -9.02
CA SER A 16 -18.08 -5.34 -10.33
C SER A 16 -17.88 -3.97 -10.97
N ASP A 17 -17.68 -2.92 -10.15
CA ASP A 17 -17.44 -1.56 -10.66
C ASP A 17 -16.10 -1.46 -11.41
N LEU A 18 -15.18 -2.37 -11.11
CA LEU A 18 -13.84 -2.44 -11.70
C LEU A 18 -13.62 -3.71 -12.55
N GLY A 19 -14.69 -4.40 -12.95
CA GLY A 19 -14.60 -5.58 -13.80
C GLY A 19 -13.92 -6.78 -13.17
N LEU A 20 -14.12 -6.99 -11.87
CA LEU A 20 -13.66 -8.18 -11.15
C LEU A 20 -14.81 -9.20 -11.04
N PRO A 21 -14.54 -10.53 -11.12
CA PRO A 21 -13.20 -11.17 -11.12
C PRO A 21 -12.55 -11.36 -12.49
N GLU A 22 -13.22 -10.99 -13.60
CA GLU A 22 -12.77 -11.30 -14.96
C GLU A 22 -11.34 -10.81 -15.24
N ARG A 23 -10.95 -9.68 -14.65
CA ARG A 23 -9.59 -9.13 -14.76
C ARG A 23 -8.55 -10.01 -14.06
N LEU A 24 -8.94 -10.73 -13.01
CA LEU A 24 -8.05 -11.65 -12.30
C LEU A 24 -7.78 -12.92 -13.12
N ASP A 25 -8.71 -13.34 -13.98
CA ASP A 25 -8.51 -14.48 -14.86
C ASP A 25 -7.38 -14.23 -15.88
N GLY A 26 -7.11 -12.94 -16.18
CA GLY A 26 -6.02 -12.50 -17.07
C GLY A 26 -4.70 -12.22 -16.37
N LEU A 27 -4.56 -12.52 -15.06
CA LEU A 27 -3.33 -12.25 -14.30
C LEU A 27 -2.12 -12.98 -14.89
N ARG A 28 -1.07 -12.20 -15.19
CA ARG A 28 0.24 -12.73 -15.57
C ARG A 28 1.05 -12.99 -14.29
N ARG A 29 1.10 -14.27 -13.89
CA ARG A 29 1.64 -14.70 -12.60
C ARG A 29 3.16 -14.53 -12.47
N ASP A 30 3.86 -14.40 -13.58
CA ASP A 30 5.30 -14.18 -13.67
C ASP A 30 5.73 -12.72 -13.60
N GLU A 31 4.77 -11.78 -13.68
CA GLU A 31 5.04 -10.34 -13.67
C GLU A 31 4.91 -9.68 -12.29
N GLY A 32 4.66 -10.46 -11.24
CA GLY A 32 4.40 -9.94 -9.91
C GLY A 32 3.02 -9.31 -9.79
N TRP A 33 2.92 -8.00 -9.56
CA TRP A 33 1.65 -7.28 -9.60
C TRP A 33 1.48 -6.49 -10.89
N GLN A 34 0.23 -6.22 -11.22
CA GLN A 34 -0.16 -5.34 -12.33
C GLN A 34 -0.91 -4.15 -11.76
N GLU A 35 -0.73 -2.98 -12.36
CA GLU A 35 -1.39 -1.76 -11.92
C GLU A 35 -2.05 -1.03 -13.08
N GLU A 36 -3.17 -0.37 -12.79
CA GLU A 36 -3.91 0.44 -13.74
C GLU A 36 -4.50 1.66 -13.03
N ASP A 37 -4.22 2.84 -13.56
CA ASP A 37 -4.82 4.06 -13.06
C ASP A 37 -6.31 4.13 -13.42
N VAL A 38 -7.14 4.15 -12.39
CA VAL A 38 -8.59 4.29 -12.53
C VAL A 38 -8.98 5.76 -12.68
N CYS A 39 -8.32 6.63 -11.94
CA CYS A 39 -8.58 8.07 -11.95
C CYS A 39 -7.34 8.84 -11.51
N THR A 40 -6.99 9.87 -12.26
CA THR A 40 -5.90 10.79 -11.88
C THR A 40 -6.38 12.23 -11.98
N THR A 41 -6.16 13.00 -10.92
CA THR A 41 -6.45 14.43 -10.82
C THR A 41 -5.24 15.16 -10.23
N PRO A 42 -5.20 16.51 -10.27
CA PRO A 42 -4.12 17.23 -9.57
C PRO A 42 -4.05 16.99 -8.04
N GLY A 43 -5.12 16.48 -7.43
CA GLY A 43 -5.23 16.32 -5.97
C GLY A 43 -5.07 14.89 -5.49
N PHE A 44 -5.28 13.91 -6.33
CA PHE A 44 -5.15 12.49 -5.97
C PHE A 44 -5.01 11.59 -7.20
N ARG A 45 -4.50 10.38 -6.97
CA ARG A 45 -4.53 9.27 -7.93
C ARG A 45 -5.22 8.06 -7.30
N ALA A 46 -6.05 7.36 -8.07
CA ALA A 46 -6.63 6.08 -7.71
C ALA A 46 -6.13 5.00 -8.67
N THR A 47 -5.47 3.99 -8.13
CA THR A 47 -4.84 2.90 -8.90
C THR A 47 -5.37 1.55 -8.45
N LEU A 48 -5.83 0.75 -9.40
CA LEU A 48 -6.19 -0.65 -9.18
C LEU A 48 -4.94 -1.52 -9.31
N PHE A 49 -4.68 -2.32 -8.28
CA PHE A 49 -3.63 -3.32 -8.26
C PHE A 49 -4.22 -4.72 -8.34
N LEU A 50 -3.65 -5.55 -9.19
CA LEU A 50 -3.95 -6.97 -9.32
C LEU A 50 -2.72 -7.77 -8.93
N MET A 51 -2.82 -8.64 -7.93
CA MET A 51 -1.71 -9.44 -7.41
C MET A 51 -2.04 -10.92 -7.48
N PRO A 52 -1.20 -11.75 -8.11
CA PRO A 52 -1.37 -13.20 -8.05
C PRO A 52 -1.08 -13.73 -6.65
N ALA A 53 -1.67 -14.86 -6.31
CA ALA A 53 -1.36 -15.59 -5.08
C ALA A 53 0.15 -15.81 -4.94
N GLY A 54 0.71 -15.48 -3.77
CA GLY A 54 2.16 -15.51 -3.51
C GLY A 54 2.90 -14.26 -3.99
N GLY A 55 2.23 -13.33 -4.66
CA GLY A 55 2.82 -12.05 -5.06
C GLY A 55 3.14 -11.18 -3.85
N THR A 56 4.23 -10.43 -3.94
CA THR A 56 4.69 -9.50 -2.91
C THR A 56 4.96 -8.14 -3.50
N MET A 57 4.38 -7.11 -2.90
CA MET A 57 4.80 -5.73 -3.10
C MET A 57 5.72 -5.35 -1.93
N PRO A 58 7.02 -5.10 -2.18
CA PRO A 58 7.99 -4.83 -1.12
C PRO A 58 7.63 -3.62 -0.27
N ILE A 59 8.32 -3.45 0.88
CA ILE A 59 8.15 -2.26 1.71
C ILE A 59 8.40 -1.01 0.85
N HIS A 60 7.45 -0.09 0.88
CA HIS A 60 7.56 1.22 0.24
C HIS A 60 6.88 2.28 1.10
N ASP A 61 7.24 3.54 0.88
CA ASP A 61 6.74 4.65 1.67
C ASP A 61 5.78 5.56 0.88
N HIS A 62 5.04 6.36 1.63
CA HIS A 62 4.08 7.33 1.14
C HIS A 62 4.39 8.72 1.72
N PRO A 63 5.51 9.36 1.31
CA PRO A 63 6.00 10.58 1.97
C PRO A 63 5.02 11.74 1.85
N GLY A 64 4.54 12.22 3.00
CA GLY A 64 3.59 13.34 3.08
C GLY A 64 2.18 13.05 2.55
N MET A 65 1.84 11.79 2.36
CA MET A 65 0.59 11.37 1.72
C MET A 65 -0.40 10.80 2.71
N ASP A 66 -1.69 11.05 2.45
CA ASP A 66 -2.80 10.25 2.99
C ASP A 66 -3.16 9.18 1.94
N VAL A 67 -3.27 7.93 2.36
CA VAL A 67 -3.61 6.81 1.50
C VAL A 67 -4.85 6.09 2.04
N LEU A 68 -5.76 5.72 1.15
CA LEU A 68 -6.85 4.81 1.44
C LEU A 68 -6.70 3.57 0.55
N LEU A 69 -6.49 2.42 1.17
CA LEU A 69 -6.38 1.13 0.51
C LEU A 69 -7.63 0.31 0.79
N LYS A 70 -8.32 -0.16 -0.25
CA LYS A 70 -9.44 -1.09 -0.13
C LYS A 70 -9.18 -2.38 -0.88
N VAL A 71 -9.14 -3.50 -0.16
CA VAL A 71 -9.14 -4.83 -0.78
C VAL A 71 -10.54 -5.07 -1.36
N LEU A 72 -10.60 -5.37 -2.64
CA LEU A 72 -11.83 -5.63 -3.39
C LEU A 72 -12.06 -7.11 -3.66
N TRP A 73 -10.99 -7.91 -3.67
CA TRP A 73 -11.01 -9.34 -3.93
C TRP A 73 -9.83 -10.03 -3.23
N GLY A 74 -10.04 -11.26 -2.76
CA GLY A 74 -8.98 -12.11 -2.21
C GLY A 74 -8.57 -11.75 -0.77
N ARG A 75 -7.32 -12.07 -0.44
CA ARG A 75 -6.72 -11.93 0.89
C ARG A 75 -5.31 -11.36 0.80
N VAL A 76 -5.09 -10.24 1.44
CA VAL A 76 -3.80 -9.55 1.43
C VAL A 76 -3.31 -9.39 2.87
N ARG A 77 -2.11 -9.88 3.17
CA ARG A 77 -1.41 -9.56 4.41
C ARG A 77 -0.72 -8.22 4.25
N ILE A 78 -1.06 -7.27 5.11
CA ILE A 78 -0.48 -5.94 5.14
C ILE A 78 0.36 -5.80 6.41
N ARG A 79 1.66 -5.55 6.23
CA ARG A 79 2.58 -5.22 7.31
C ARG A 79 2.95 -3.75 7.20
N SER A 80 2.64 -2.99 8.25
CA SER A 80 2.86 -1.54 8.28
C SER A 80 3.99 -1.18 9.21
N TYR A 81 4.66 -0.05 8.89
CA TYR A 81 5.82 0.44 9.64
C TYR A 81 5.80 1.97 9.67
N ASP A 82 6.44 2.52 10.68
CA ASP A 82 6.75 3.95 10.77
C ASP A 82 8.25 4.17 10.92
N TRP A 83 8.75 5.26 10.36
CA TRP A 83 10.12 5.70 10.60
C TRP A 83 10.28 6.10 12.08
N VAL A 84 11.32 5.59 12.74
CA VAL A 84 11.56 5.85 14.18
C VAL A 84 11.79 7.34 14.44
N ASP A 85 12.60 7.97 13.60
CA ASP A 85 12.95 9.40 13.73
C ASP A 85 12.25 10.28 12.69
N GLY A 86 11.18 9.78 12.07
CA GLY A 86 10.45 10.47 11.02
C GLY A 86 11.25 10.66 9.73
N ARG A 87 12.33 9.91 9.53
CA ARG A 87 13.21 9.93 8.35
C ARG A 87 13.68 8.52 7.98
N PRO A 88 14.02 8.27 6.71
CA PRO A 88 14.50 6.97 6.24
C PRO A 88 15.70 6.45 7.05
N GLY A 89 15.70 5.14 7.31
CA GLY A 89 16.76 4.44 8.04
C GLY A 89 16.23 3.31 8.92
N LEU A 90 15.80 3.64 10.14
CA LEU A 90 15.19 2.67 11.06
C LEU A 90 13.66 2.80 11.03
N ALA A 91 12.99 1.67 10.87
CA ALA A 91 11.55 1.56 10.91
C ALA A 91 11.09 0.62 12.03
N ARG A 92 9.95 0.93 12.64
CA ARG A 92 9.28 0.10 13.62
C ARG A 92 7.99 -0.45 13.03
N ALA A 93 7.76 -1.76 13.21
CA ALA A 93 6.49 -2.37 12.84
C ALA A 93 5.35 -1.78 13.69
N THR A 94 4.26 -1.40 13.04
CA THR A 94 3.07 -0.82 13.65
C THR A 94 1.87 -1.73 13.57
N ALA A 95 1.76 -2.50 12.48
CA ALA A 95 0.68 -3.46 12.29
C ALA A 95 1.12 -4.66 11.42
N ASP A 96 0.46 -5.79 11.64
CA ASP A 96 0.52 -6.98 10.81
C ASP A 96 -0.88 -7.59 10.80
N ARG A 97 -1.56 -7.51 9.67
CA ARG A 97 -2.97 -7.88 9.57
C ARG A 97 -3.30 -8.49 8.21
N ILE A 98 -4.26 -9.40 8.19
CA ILE A 98 -4.85 -9.92 6.97
C ILE A 98 -6.10 -9.12 6.67
N VAL A 99 -6.17 -8.56 5.47
CA VAL A 99 -7.26 -7.71 4.99
C VAL A 99 -7.98 -8.41 3.84
N THR A 100 -9.30 -8.38 3.90
CA THR A 100 -10.23 -8.91 2.90
C THR A 100 -11.26 -7.84 2.55
N PRO A 101 -12.10 -8.01 1.53
CA PRO A 101 -13.16 -7.05 1.20
C PRO A 101 -14.08 -6.67 2.38
N ALA A 102 -14.22 -7.56 3.37
CA ALA A 102 -15.08 -7.32 4.54
C ALA A 102 -14.53 -6.28 5.53
N HIS A 103 -13.26 -5.92 5.43
CA HIS A 103 -12.61 -5.01 6.40
C HIS A 103 -12.76 -3.52 6.06
N GLY A 104 -13.33 -3.18 4.89
CA GLY A 104 -13.45 -1.80 4.45
C GLY A 104 -12.08 -1.14 4.14
N PRO A 105 -12.09 0.19 3.85
CA PRO A 105 -10.88 0.92 3.54
C PRO A 105 -9.89 0.98 4.72
N GLN A 106 -8.63 0.67 4.45
CA GLN A 106 -7.51 0.85 5.37
C GLN A 106 -6.91 2.23 5.12
N ARG A 107 -6.45 2.91 6.17
CA ARG A 107 -5.88 4.26 6.06
C ARG A 107 -4.43 4.28 6.50
N LEU A 108 -3.60 4.91 5.68
CA LEU A 108 -2.24 5.31 6.02
C LEU A 108 -2.18 6.83 6.05
N GLY A 109 -1.41 7.38 6.96
CA GLY A 109 -1.19 8.81 7.06
C GLY A 109 0.27 9.18 6.82
N PRO A 110 0.58 10.49 6.77
CA PRO A 110 1.96 10.95 6.55
C PRO A 110 2.96 10.50 7.60
N ARG A 111 2.47 10.10 8.80
CA ARG A 111 3.28 9.69 9.96
C ARG A 111 2.71 8.48 10.69
N THR A 112 1.74 7.80 10.10
CA THR A 112 1.07 6.66 10.72
C THR A 112 0.88 5.57 9.69
N ASP A 113 1.46 4.41 9.93
CA ASP A 113 1.45 3.28 8.99
C ASP A 113 2.01 3.67 7.60
N ASN A 114 2.91 4.66 7.56
CA ASN A 114 3.34 5.33 6.33
C ASN A 114 4.10 4.43 5.36
N LEU A 115 4.75 3.39 5.89
CA LEU A 115 5.35 2.34 5.07
C LEU A 115 4.52 1.09 5.18
N HIS A 116 4.39 0.37 4.07
CA HIS A 116 3.79 -0.95 4.12
C HIS A 116 4.40 -1.95 3.11
N ARG A 117 4.24 -3.22 3.42
CA ARG A 117 4.46 -4.36 2.54
C ARG A 117 3.14 -5.10 2.38
N LEU A 118 2.86 -5.55 1.17
CA LEU A 118 1.67 -6.33 0.86
C LEU A 118 2.08 -7.70 0.32
N ASP A 119 1.49 -8.74 0.88
CA ASP A 119 1.69 -10.11 0.42
C ASP A 119 0.31 -10.71 0.10
N ALA A 120 0.08 -11.11 -1.16
CA ALA A 120 -1.17 -11.72 -1.58
C ALA A 120 -1.21 -13.20 -1.19
N GLU A 121 -2.13 -13.58 -0.30
CA GLU A 121 -2.34 -14.98 0.08
C GLU A 121 -3.18 -15.74 -0.94
N GLU A 122 -3.99 -15.02 -1.70
CA GLU A 122 -4.83 -15.48 -2.80
C GLU A 122 -4.68 -14.50 -3.97
N ASP A 123 -5.15 -14.86 -5.17
CA ASP A 123 -5.31 -13.89 -6.26
C ASP A 123 -6.15 -12.74 -5.74
N SER A 124 -5.60 -11.55 -5.73
CA SER A 124 -6.15 -10.41 -5.02
C SER A 124 -6.20 -9.16 -5.87
N ALA A 125 -7.17 -8.30 -5.56
CA ALA A 125 -7.27 -6.97 -6.13
C ALA A 125 -7.53 -5.95 -5.03
N PHE A 126 -6.84 -4.81 -5.08
CA PHE A 126 -7.08 -3.69 -4.19
C PHE A 126 -6.97 -2.36 -4.92
N LEU A 127 -7.70 -1.38 -4.42
CA LEU A 127 -7.70 -0.01 -4.91
C LEU A 127 -6.97 0.89 -3.91
N ASP A 128 -5.95 1.60 -4.38
CA ASP A 128 -5.23 2.62 -3.64
C ASP A 128 -5.63 4.01 -4.11
N VAL A 129 -5.99 4.87 -3.16
CA VAL A 129 -6.24 6.29 -3.39
C VAL A 129 -5.16 7.08 -2.66
N LEU A 130 -4.28 7.72 -3.41
CA LEU A 130 -3.13 8.49 -2.95
C LEU A 130 -3.43 9.98 -3.00
N ALA A 131 -3.29 10.70 -1.88
CA ALA A 131 -3.59 12.12 -1.82
C ALA A 131 -2.58 12.89 -0.94
N PRO A 132 -1.71 13.75 -1.53
CA PRO A 132 -1.47 13.91 -2.96
C PRO A 132 -0.77 12.68 -3.56
N ASP A 133 -0.64 12.61 -4.89
CA ASP A 133 0.11 11.57 -5.57
C ASP A 133 1.62 11.69 -5.36
N TYR A 134 2.38 10.65 -5.70
CA TYR A 134 3.83 10.71 -5.79
C TYR A 134 4.28 11.81 -6.76
N SER A 135 5.38 12.47 -6.40
CA SER A 135 5.98 13.53 -7.22
C SER A 135 7.45 13.69 -6.85
N GLU A 136 8.34 13.39 -7.77
CA GLU A 136 9.78 13.62 -7.57
C GLU A 136 10.10 15.11 -7.41
N GLU A 137 9.42 15.96 -8.18
CA GLU A 137 9.60 17.42 -8.15
C GLU A 137 9.26 18.00 -6.77
N ASP A 138 8.25 17.43 -6.09
CA ASP A 138 7.83 17.87 -4.76
C ASP A 138 8.51 17.07 -3.61
N GLY A 139 9.51 16.24 -3.92
CA GLY A 139 10.23 15.43 -2.93
C GLY A 139 9.39 14.30 -2.34
N ARG A 140 8.45 13.77 -3.11
CA ARG A 140 7.61 12.62 -2.74
C ARG A 140 7.78 11.46 -3.74
N PRO A 141 9.01 10.92 -3.94
CA PRO A 141 9.19 9.74 -4.78
C PRO A 141 8.59 8.50 -4.11
N CYS A 142 8.18 7.51 -4.90
CA CYS A 142 7.93 6.17 -4.40
C CYS A 142 9.27 5.46 -4.21
N VAL A 143 9.61 5.12 -2.98
CA VAL A 143 10.85 4.41 -2.69
C VAL A 143 10.53 3.03 -2.13
N TYR A 144 11.11 2.00 -2.73
CA TYR A 144 11.07 0.63 -2.22
C TYR A 144 12.28 0.35 -1.33
N TYR A 145 12.09 -0.49 -0.31
CA TYR A 145 13.11 -0.79 0.68
C TYR A 145 13.31 -2.29 0.84
N ALA A 146 14.57 -2.68 1.04
CA ALA A 146 14.96 -4.00 1.50
C ALA A 146 15.21 -3.98 3.01
N GLU A 147 14.79 -5.04 3.70
CA GLU A 147 15.08 -5.29 5.10
C GLU A 147 16.53 -5.75 5.21
N GLU A 148 17.36 -5.11 6.06
CA GLU A 148 18.75 -5.50 6.27
C GLU A 148 18.92 -6.28 7.58
N GLU A 149 18.55 -5.67 8.70
CA GLU A 149 18.76 -6.25 10.02
C GLU A 149 17.75 -5.76 11.05
N VAL A 150 17.51 -6.57 12.07
CA VAL A 150 16.76 -6.16 13.26
C VAL A 150 17.71 -5.57 14.27
N VAL A 151 17.43 -4.36 14.74
CA VAL A 151 18.28 -3.60 15.66
C VAL A 151 17.51 -3.35 16.96
N GLY A 152 18.19 -3.52 18.09
CA GLY A 152 17.64 -3.10 19.38
C GLY A 152 17.53 -1.58 19.45
N HIS A 153 16.40 -1.08 19.92
CA HIS A 153 16.13 0.34 20.12
C HIS A 153 15.41 0.56 21.46
N GLU A 154 15.48 1.75 22.03
CA GLU A 154 14.79 2.09 23.29
C GLU A 154 13.26 1.84 23.24
N GLN A 155 12.68 1.95 22.06
CA GLN A 155 11.26 1.72 21.81
C GLN A 155 10.93 0.27 21.35
N GLY A 156 11.87 -0.66 21.52
CA GLY A 156 11.72 -2.05 21.07
C GLY A 156 12.49 -2.37 19.79
N PRO A 157 12.33 -3.57 19.23
CA PRO A 157 13.06 -3.97 18.03
C PRO A 157 12.62 -3.13 16.81
N CYS A 158 13.61 -2.63 16.08
CA CYS A 158 13.44 -1.89 14.83
C CYS A 158 14.11 -2.63 13.69
N ILE A 159 13.68 -2.36 12.47
CA ILE A 159 14.26 -2.93 11.25
C ILE A 159 15.01 -1.83 10.53
N ARG A 160 16.26 -2.11 10.17
CA ARG A 160 17.02 -1.24 9.27
C ARG A 160 16.55 -1.48 7.85
N LEU A 161 16.15 -0.42 7.19
CA LEU A 161 15.68 -0.43 5.80
C LEU A 161 16.66 0.31 4.91
N ARG A 162 17.00 -0.30 3.78
CA ARG A 162 17.84 0.30 2.74
C ARG A 162 17.02 0.48 1.46
N PRO A 163 17.08 1.67 0.82
CA PRO A 163 16.46 1.85 -0.48
C PRO A 163 16.98 0.81 -1.48
N THR A 164 16.07 0.19 -2.22
CA THR A 164 16.41 -0.63 -3.37
C THR A 164 16.57 0.27 -4.59
N GLN A 165 17.55 -0.01 -5.45
CA GLN A 165 17.61 0.67 -6.75
C GLN A 165 16.37 0.25 -7.57
N ALA A 166 15.69 1.24 -8.13
CA ALA A 166 14.62 1.02 -9.09
C ALA A 166 15.15 0.37 -10.36
#